data_8e2c6bebdfba46ca1a115bd27343bf21
#
_entry.id   8e2c6bebdfba46ca1a115bd27343bf21
#
_cell.length_a   1.000
_cell.length_b   1.000
_cell.length_c   1.000
_cell.angle_alpha   90.00
_cell.angle_beta   90.00
_cell.angle_gamma   90.00
#
_symmetry.space_group_name_H-M   'P 1'
#
loop_
_entity.id
_entity.type
_entity.pdbx_description
1 polymer ?
#
loop_
_entity_poly.entity_id
_entity_poly.type
_entity_poly.pdbx_seq_one_letter_code
_entity_poly.pdbx_strand_id
1 'polypeptide(L)'
;MRKSNYDKMPATVVDGTLWKGWESIRKRLAEIHAETNGSQVWVVECYQGVHHEELMRELQALAPDRFINTRDLFKSAEDIEAMTYPYLTDDRLFGRRAHFSYTDFLDEEKAVSYTHLRAHETTLHL
;
A
#
# COMPACT_ATOMS: atom_id res chain seq x y z
N MET A 1 6.74 40.76 21.44
CA MET A 1 7.16 39.44 20.91
C MET A 1 6.07 38.92 19.99
N ARG A 2 6.35 38.69 18.71
CA ARG A 2 5.34 38.16 17.76
C ARG A 2 5.01 36.73 18.12
N LYS A 3 3.75 36.41 18.34
CA LYS A 3 3.32 35.02 18.57
C LYS A 3 3.61 34.21 17.31
N SER A 4 4.29 33.04 17.45
CA SER A 4 4.48 32.10 16.35
C SER A 4 3.13 31.61 15.86
N ASN A 5 2.93 31.55 14.56
CA ASN A 5 1.77 30.92 13.92
C ASN A 5 1.98 29.42 13.69
N TYR A 6 3.08 28.88 14.18
CA TYR A 6 3.41 27.47 14.09
C TYR A 6 2.67 26.69 15.16
N ASP A 7 1.76 25.82 14.75
CA ASP A 7 1.12 24.84 15.64
C ASP A 7 1.92 23.54 15.60
N LYS A 8 2.39 23.10 16.78
CA LYS A 8 3.15 21.84 16.91
C LYS A 8 2.27 20.60 16.80
N MET A 9 0.99 20.77 17.01
CA MET A 9 0.00 19.67 16.98
C MET A 9 -1.25 20.13 16.23
N PRO A 10 -1.12 20.38 14.93
CA PRO A 10 -2.26 20.85 14.15
C PRO A 10 -3.38 19.81 14.19
N ALA A 11 -4.59 20.27 14.48
CA ALA A 11 -5.77 19.43 14.53
C ALA A 11 -6.86 20.02 13.64
N THR A 12 -7.48 19.17 12.84
CA THR A 12 -8.64 19.54 12.05
C THR A 12 -9.85 18.75 12.56
N VAL A 13 -10.91 19.46 12.85
CA VAL A 13 -12.19 18.81 13.21
C VAL A 13 -12.86 18.38 11.91
N VAL A 14 -13.17 17.10 11.80
CA VAL A 14 -13.93 16.54 10.69
C VAL A 14 -15.20 15.88 11.22
N ASP A 15 -16.32 16.09 10.52
CA ASP A 15 -17.54 15.38 10.81
C ASP A 15 -17.46 13.98 10.19
N GLY A 16 -17.72 12.96 11.00
CA GLY A 16 -17.68 11.59 10.53
C GLY A 16 -17.62 10.57 11.67
N THR A 17 -17.70 9.31 11.29
CA THR A 17 -17.55 8.19 12.21
C THR A 17 -16.14 7.65 12.15
N LEU A 18 -15.52 7.47 13.30
CA LEU A 18 -14.18 6.93 13.46
C LEU A 18 -14.25 5.56 14.13
N TRP A 19 -13.55 4.60 13.57
CA TRP A 19 -13.30 3.30 14.20
C TRP A 19 -11.86 3.26 14.71
N LYS A 20 -11.67 2.91 15.98
CA LYS A 20 -10.38 2.88 16.64
C LYS A 20 -10.09 1.47 17.16
N GLY A 21 -8.90 0.98 16.82
CA GLY A 21 -8.44 -0.36 17.18
C GLY A 21 -8.89 -1.43 16.19
N TRP A 22 -8.07 -2.46 16.05
CA TRP A 22 -8.25 -3.49 15.03
C TRP A 22 -9.55 -4.26 15.15
N GLU A 23 -10.02 -4.50 16.35
CA GLU A 23 -11.30 -5.19 16.58
C GLU A 23 -12.47 -4.43 15.94
N SER A 24 -12.57 -3.13 16.21
CA SER A 24 -13.65 -2.30 15.67
C SER A 24 -13.53 -2.09 14.16
N ILE A 25 -12.31 -1.96 13.66
CA ILE A 25 -12.02 -1.82 12.22
C ILE A 25 -12.40 -3.10 11.48
N ARG A 26 -11.95 -4.27 11.95
CA ARG A 26 -12.27 -5.56 11.32
C ARG A 26 -13.78 -5.84 11.33
N LYS A 27 -14.46 -5.53 12.45
CA LYS A 27 -15.91 -5.67 12.53
C LYS A 27 -16.59 -4.82 11.45
N ARG A 28 -16.20 -3.56 11.31
CA ARG A 28 -16.78 -2.67 10.29
C ARG A 28 -16.48 -3.15 8.87
N LEU A 29 -15.28 -3.61 8.60
CA LEU A 29 -14.93 -4.16 7.29
C LEU A 29 -15.72 -5.42 6.97
N ALA A 30 -15.93 -6.30 7.94
CA ALA A 30 -16.76 -7.48 7.77
C ALA A 30 -18.25 -7.13 7.51
N GLU A 31 -18.78 -6.11 8.17
CA GLU A 31 -20.12 -5.58 7.90
C GLU A 31 -20.25 -5.08 6.45
N ILE A 32 -19.28 -4.26 5.99
CA ILE A 32 -19.25 -3.76 4.61
C ILE A 32 -19.19 -4.91 3.61
N HIS A 33 -18.37 -5.93 3.89
CA HIS A 33 -18.27 -7.11 3.06
C HIS A 33 -19.60 -7.85 2.95
N ALA A 34 -20.30 -8.02 4.08
CA ALA A 34 -21.58 -8.71 4.12
C ALA A 34 -22.72 -7.93 3.43
N GLU A 35 -22.66 -6.59 3.43
CA GLU A 35 -23.61 -5.72 2.77
C GLU A 35 -23.48 -5.70 1.24
N THR A 36 -22.32 -6.12 0.73
CA THR A 36 -22.01 -6.06 -0.70
C THR A 36 -22.11 -7.45 -1.32
N ASN A 37 -22.92 -7.59 -2.35
CA ASN A 37 -23.05 -8.84 -3.10
C ASN A 37 -21.96 -8.92 -4.18
N GLY A 38 -21.36 -10.12 -4.33
CA GLY A 38 -20.41 -10.41 -5.38
C GLY A 38 -18.95 -10.24 -4.99
N SER A 39 -18.08 -10.38 -5.97
CA SER A 39 -16.62 -10.26 -5.79
C SER A 39 -16.22 -8.84 -5.48
N GLN A 40 -15.37 -8.66 -4.48
CA GLN A 40 -14.88 -7.35 -4.04
C GLN A 40 -13.37 -7.29 -4.13
N VAL A 41 -12.86 -6.16 -4.58
CA VAL A 41 -11.41 -5.87 -4.54
C VAL A 41 -11.19 -4.69 -3.59
N TRP A 42 -10.46 -4.94 -2.52
CA TRP A 42 -10.09 -3.92 -1.56
C TRP A 42 -8.63 -3.52 -1.75
N VAL A 43 -8.41 -2.25 -1.92
CA VAL A 43 -7.08 -1.67 -2.02
C VAL A 43 -6.78 -0.91 -0.74
N VAL A 44 -5.68 -1.27 -0.10
CA VAL A 44 -5.22 -0.61 1.13
C VAL A 44 -3.93 0.13 0.83
N GLU A 45 -4.00 1.44 0.82
CA GLU A 45 -2.85 2.30 0.69
C GLU A 45 -2.29 2.63 2.08
N CYS A 46 -0.97 2.57 2.20
CA CYS A 46 -0.28 2.82 3.46
C CYS A 46 0.56 4.07 3.39
N TYR A 47 0.43 4.92 4.39
CA TYR A 47 1.32 6.04 4.59
C TYR A 47 2.65 5.60 5.20
N GLN A 48 3.67 6.45 5.11
CA GLN A 48 4.97 6.19 5.74
C GLN A 48 4.82 6.05 7.26
N GLY A 49 5.50 5.05 7.83
CA GLY A 49 5.45 4.77 9.26
C GLY A 49 4.38 3.79 9.72
N VAL A 50 3.56 3.28 8.79
CA VAL A 50 2.61 2.20 9.12
C VAL A 50 3.36 0.91 9.44
N HIS A 51 2.97 0.23 10.51
CA HIS A 51 3.49 -1.10 10.86
C HIS A 51 2.91 -2.16 9.92
N HIS A 52 3.58 -2.38 8.79
CA HIS A 52 3.09 -3.25 7.72
C HIS A 52 2.80 -4.68 8.17
N GLU A 53 3.65 -5.27 8.99
CA GLU A 53 3.46 -6.64 9.46
C GLU A 53 2.19 -6.78 10.31
N GLU A 54 1.93 -5.81 11.15
CA GLU A 54 0.70 -5.75 11.93
C GLU A 54 -0.52 -5.60 11.02
N LEU A 55 -0.48 -4.62 10.10
CA LEU A 55 -1.55 -4.40 9.14
C LEU A 55 -1.85 -5.65 8.31
N MET A 56 -0.83 -6.29 7.77
CA MET A 56 -0.99 -7.51 6.96
C MET A 56 -1.64 -8.64 7.76
N ARG A 57 -1.20 -8.87 8.99
CA ARG A 57 -1.79 -9.86 9.89
C ARG A 57 -3.26 -9.59 10.15
N GLU A 58 -3.60 -8.34 10.42
CA GLU A 58 -4.97 -7.94 10.74
C GLU A 58 -5.91 -8.00 9.53
N LEU A 59 -5.40 -7.70 8.33
CA LEU A 59 -6.16 -7.85 7.09
C LEU A 59 -6.31 -9.32 6.68
N GLN A 60 -5.28 -10.16 6.87
CA GLN A 60 -5.39 -11.60 6.64
C GLN A 60 -6.42 -12.26 7.54
N ALA A 61 -6.64 -11.74 8.75
CA ALA A 61 -7.67 -12.23 9.66
C ALA A 61 -9.11 -12.06 9.13
N LEU A 62 -9.30 -11.24 8.09
CA LEU A 62 -10.58 -11.14 7.35
C LEU A 62 -10.79 -12.32 6.38
N ALA A 63 -9.82 -13.22 6.26
CA ALA A 63 -9.85 -14.40 5.39
C ALA A 63 -10.18 -14.07 3.92
N PRO A 64 -9.47 -13.14 3.28
CA PRO A 64 -9.67 -12.88 1.86
C PRO A 64 -9.29 -14.12 1.05
N ASP A 65 -9.99 -14.39 -0.05
CA ASP A 65 -9.65 -15.47 -0.98
C ASP A 65 -8.25 -15.28 -1.57
N ARG A 66 -7.87 -14.02 -1.76
CA ARG A 66 -6.53 -13.63 -2.19
C ARG A 66 -6.02 -12.41 -1.45
N PHE A 67 -4.74 -12.45 -1.16
CA PHE A 67 -4.02 -11.36 -0.53
C PHE A 67 -2.76 -11.05 -1.34
N ILE A 68 -2.64 -9.83 -1.84
CA ILE A 68 -1.51 -9.38 -2.64
C ILE A 68 -0.79 -8.27 -1.89
N ASN A 69 0.47 -8.50 -1.56
CA ASN A 69 1.34 -7.46 -1.06
C ASN A 69 2.15 -6.89 -2.22
N THR A 70 1.88 -5.65 -2.60
CA THR A 70 2.58 -5.01 -3.73
C THR A 70 4.09 -4.89 -3.54
N ARG A 71 4.59 -4.99 -2.30
CA ARG A 71 6.03 -5.02 -2.04
C ARG A 71 6.72 -6.24 -2.66
N ASP A 72 6.01 -7.35 -2.77
CA ASP A 72 6.55 -8.59 -3.33
C ASP A 72 6.75 -8.49 -4.85
N LEU A 73 6.15 -7.47 -5.47
CA LEU A 73 6.28 -7.19 -6.90
C LEU A 73 7.53 -6.38 -7.26
N PHE A 74 8.21 -5.81 -6.29
CA PHE A 74 9.40 -5.02 -6.55
C PHE A 74 10.59 -5.90 -6.95
N LYS A 75 11.49 -5.31 -7.71
CA LYS A 75 12.84 -5.83 -7.96
C LYS A 75 13.58 -6.04 -6.64
N SER A 76 14.67 -6.78 -6.68
CA SER A 76 15.53 -6.93 -5.51
C SER A 76 16.08 -5.58 -5.04
N ALA A 77 16.42 -5.47 -3.77
CA ALA A 77 17.05 -4.26 -3.24
C ALA A 77 18.35 -3.92 -3.99
N GLU A 78 19.11 -4.95 -4.36
CA GLU A 78 20.37 -4.83 -5.08
C GLU A 78 20.15 -4.25 -6.50
N ASP A 79 19.13 -4.74 -7.21
CA ASP A 79 18.78 -4.23 -8.55
C ASP A 79 18.30 -2.78 -8.49
N ILE A 80 17.49 -2.45 -7.48
CA ILE A 80 17.00 -1.09 -7.26
C ILE A 80 18.17 -0.17 -6.94
N GLU A 81 19.09 -0.58 -6.08
CA GLU A 81 20.28 0.19 -5.73
C GLU A 81 21.17 0.41 -6.96
N ALA A 82 21.45 -0.63 -7.72
CA ALA A 82 22.24 -0.52 -8.96
C ALA A 82 21.60 0.43 -9.98
N MET A 83 20.28 0.40 -10.11
CA MET A 83 19.53 1.28 -11.00
C MET A 83 19.54 2.73 -10.53
N THR A 84 19.44 2.97 -9.23
CA THR A 84 19.31 4.31 -8.66
C THR A 84 20.64 4.97 -8.33
N TYR A 85 21.69 4.19 -8.07
CA TYR A 85 23.01 4.68 -7.68
C TYR A 85 23.60 5.77 -8.59
N PRO A 86 23.51 5.68 -9.95
CA PRO A 86 24.04 6.74 -10.84
C PRO A 86 23.39 8.10 -10.64
N TYR A 87 22.22 8.14 -9.99
CA TYR A 87 21.45 9.35 -9.72
C TYR A 87 21.58 9.83 -8.27
N LEU A 88 21.63 8.89 -7.32
CA LEU A 88 21.76 9.19 -5.89
C LEU A 88 23.21 9.42 -5.48
N THR A 89 24.13 8.61 -6.00
CA THR A 89 25.56 8.62 -5.66
C THR A 89 25.84 8.52 -4.15
N ASP A 90 27.08 8.68 -3.73
CA ASP A 90 27.47 8.74 -2.31
C ASP A 90 27.28 10.14 -1.69
N ASP A 91 26.85 11.11 -2.47
CA ASP A 91 26.59 12.45 -1.97
C ASP A 91 25.26 12.49 -1.20
N ARG A 92 25.34 12.84 0.08
CA ARG A 92 24.15 12.91 0.95
C ARG A 92 23.23 14.08 0.65
N LEU A 93 23.69 15.08 -0.06
CA LEU A 93 22.96 16.34 -0.26
C LEU A 93 22.51 16.51 -1.71
N PHE A 94 23.27 16.04 -2.67
CA PHE A 94 23.05 16.30 -4.08
C PHE A 94 23.01 15.01 -4.89
N GLY A 95 21.88 14.78 -5.55
CA GLY A 95 21.72 13.77 -6.57
C GLY A 95 21.26 14.39 -7.88
N ARG A 96 21.12 13.58 -8.90
CA ARG A 96 20.54 13.98 -10.19
C ARG A 96 19.12 13.47 -10.30
N ARG A 97 18.25 14.26 -10.93
CA ARG A 97 16.89 13.82 -11.20
C ARG A 97 16.90 12.65 -12.17
N ALA A 98 16.28 11.56 -11.78
CA ALA A 98 16.02 10.40 -12.63
C ALA A 98 14.68 10.54 -13.35
N HIS A 99 14.50 9.79 -14.45
CA HIS A 99 13.27 9.72 -15.22
C HIS A 99 12.56 8.37 -15.04
N PHE A 100 12.72 7.75 -13.88
CA PHE A 100 12.05 6.49 -13.58
C PHE A 100 10.55 6.70 -13.40
N SER A 101 9.79 5.76 -13.94
CA SER A 101 8.39 5.55 -13.62
C SER A 101 8.25 4.52 -12.48
N TYR A 102 7.08 4.42 -11.90
CA TYR A 102 6.83 3.41 -10.87
C TYR A 102 7.07 1.98 -11.37
N THR A 103 6.73 1.73 -12.63
CA THR A 103 6.88 0.41 -13.26
C THR A 103 8.34 -0.04 -13.41
N ASP A 104 9.29 0.90 -13.48
CA ASP A 104 10.72 0.56 -13.59
C ASP A 104 11.25 -0.14 -12.33
N PHE A 105 10.58 0.04 -11.20
CA PHE A 105 10.92 -0.60 -9.93
C PHE A 105 10.29 -1.98 -9.76
N LEU A 106 9.37 -2.36 -10.64
CA LEU A 106 8.68 -3.64 -10.56
C LEU A 106 9.46 -4.73 -11.32
N ASP A 107 9.37 -5.93 -10.81
CA ASP A 107 9.81 -7.15 -11.47
C ASP A 107 8.70 -7.59 -12.45
N GLU A 108 9.01 -7.59 -13.74
CA GLU A 108 8.04 -7.88 -14.81
C GLU A 108 7.48 -9.31 -14.69
N GLU A 109 8.31 -10.30 -14.37
CA GLU A 109 7.88 -11.70 -14.27
C GLU A 109 6.88 -11.87 -13.12
N LYS A 110 7.17 -11.25 -11.97
CA LYS A 110 6.26 -11.25 -10.83
C LYS A 110 4.96 -10.50 -11.17
N ALA A 111 5.05 -9.32 -11.77
CA ALA A 111 3.88 -8.52 -12.14
C ALA A 111 2.97 -9.25 -13.13
N VAL A 112 3.53 -9.91 -14.15
CA VAL A 112 2.80 -10.72 -15.13
C VAL A 112 2.14 -11.92 -14.45
N SER A 113 2.84 -12.63 -13.57
CA SER A 113 2.29 -13.76 -12.82
C SER A 113 1.04 -13.37 -12.04
N TYR A 114 1.06 -12.23 -11.35
CA TYR A 114 -0.12 -11.72 -10.62
C TYR A 114 -1.25 -11.28 -11.56
N THR A 115 -0.93 -10.74 -12.73
CA THR A 115 -1.94 -10.34 -13.73
C THR A 115 -2.64 -11.55 -14.33
N HIS A 116 -1.91 -12.62 -14.64
CA HIS A 116 -2.49 -13.87 -15.13
C HIS A 116 -3.40 -14.55 -14.10
N LEU A 117 -3.03 -14.52 -12.83
CA LEU A 117 -3.87 -15.03 -11.76
C LEU A 117 -5.21 -14.30 -11.68
N ARG A 118 -5.25 -13.00 -11.99
CA ARG A 118 -6.47 -12.19 -12.03
C ARG A 118 -7.36 -12.53 -13.24
N ALA A 119 -6.76 -12.85 -14.40
CA ALA A 119 -7.51 -13.19 -15.61
C ALA A 119 -8.23 -14.53 -15.52
N HIS A 120 -7.71 -15.49 -14.77
CA HIS A 120 -8.34 -16.80 -14.53
C HIS A 120 -9.59 -16.73 -13.64
N GLU A 121 -9.73 -15.71 -12.80
CA GLU A 121 -10.92 -15.55 -11.94
C GLU A 121 -12.14 -14.96 -12.68
N THR A 122 -11.91 -14.24 -13.77
CA THR A 122 -13.01 -13.69 -14.59
C THR A 122 -13.65 -14.73 -15.50
N THR A 123 -13.07 -15.91 -15.64
CA THR A 123 -13.55 -16.97 -16.56
C THR A 123 -14.41 -18.03 -15.86
N LEU A 124 -14.64 -17.93 -14.56
CA LEU A 124 -15.42 -18.91 -13.78
C LEU A 124 -16.87 -18.47 -13.47
N HIS A 125 -17.40 -17.51 -14.20
CA HIS A 125 -18.82 -17.17 -14.17
C HIS A 125 -19.42 -17.26 -15.59
N LEU A 126 -19.60 -18.47 -16.03
CA LEU A 126 -20.60 -18.86 -17.04
C LEU A 126 -21.49 -19.94 -16.43
#